data_baf76227ac0530434f48624b4d329d4f
#
_entry.id   baf76227ac0530434f48624b4d329d4f
#
_cell.length_a   1.000
_cell.length_b   1.000
_cell.length_c   1.000
_cell.angle_alpha   90.00
_cell.angle_beta   90.00
_cell.angle_gamma   90.00
#
_symmetry.space_group_name_H-M   'P 1'
#
loop_
_entity.id
_entity.type
_entity.pdbx_description
1 polymer ?
#
loop_
_entity_poly.entity_id
_entity_poly.type
_entity_poly.pdbx_seq_one_letter_code
_entity_poly.pdbx_strand_id
1 'polypeptide(L)'
;MQLKIGNYNICHCGDYTNRKETDPVWVQEININAMADAIKKLDFDIIGLNEVYFTGQTEDGFDQAKKLAELAGYPYYANAEGAKEGVTTIGNAILSKYPIVKTQKVYVPTIPVEQRDEDGWYEERVLLVADIEINGVIKKIIVTHFGCIKKERQIIVDKICKIFDNEDLFVVMGDFNAYPHAQELQPLYDRMTCVSDFVGNTDFTFASYDPTCVIDYIFVKNGVKINDYEVCKIKASDHFPVVAILEI
;
A
#
# COMPACT_ATOMS: atom_id res chain seq x y z
N MET A 1 20.94 -0.76 12.16
CA MET A 1 20.95 -1.06 10.70
C MET A 1 19.94 -0.16 10.02
N GLN A 2 20.21 0.31 8.78
CA GLN A 2 19.20 1.01 8.00
C GLN A 2 18.28 0.00 7.30
N LEU A 3 17.00 0.29 7.29
CA LEU A 3 15.94 -0.45 6.61
C LEU A 3 15.21 0.50 5.66
N LYS A 4 15.23 0.22 4.37
CA LYS A 4 14.50 0.97 3.35
C LYS A 4 13.15 0.33 3.09
N ILE A 5 12.10 0.99 3.52
CA ILE A 5 10.71 0.52 3.30
C ILE A 5 9.94 1.47 2.42
N GLY A 6 8.89 0.99 1.78
CA GLY A 6 8.02 1.85 0.99
C GLY A 6 6.66 1.26 0.71
N ASN A 7 5.79 2.11 0.18
CA ASN A 7 4.49 1.73 -0.34
C ASN A 7 4.29 2.27 -1.75
N TYR A 8 3.62 1.49 -2.58
CA TYR A 8 3.28 1.89 -3.94
C TYR A 8 1.91 1.33 -4.33
N ASN A 9 0.93 2.20 -4.56
CA ASN A 9 -0.27 1.81 -5.28
C ASN A 9 0.12 1.67 -6.76
N ILE A 10 0.03 0.44 -7.30
CA ILE A 10 0.53 0.09 -8.63
C ILE A 10 -0.53 0.17 -9.73
N CYS A 11 -1.77 0.54 -9.38
CA CYS A 11 -2.89 0.61 -10.33
C CYS A 11 -2.86 -0.58 -11.32
N HIS A 12 -2.85 -1.81 -10.78
CA HIS A 12 -2.76 -3.10 -11.51
C HIS A 12 -1.67 -3.14 -12.61
N CYS A 13 -0.59 -2.38 -12.45
CA CYS A 13 0.49 -2.21 -13.43
C CYS A 13 0.03 -1.54 -14.74
N GLY A 14 -0.97 -0.67 -14.70
CA GLY A 14 -1.34 0.16 -15.86
C GLY A 14 -0.15 0.98 -16.36
N ASP A 15 -0.02 1.17 -17.67
CA ASP A 15 1.08 1.94 -18.25
C ASP A 15 0.85 3.45 -18.14
N TYR A 16 1.48 4.07 -17.14
CA TYR A 16 1.46 5.52 -16.92
C TYR A 16 2.72 6.23 -17.41
N THR A 17 3.71 5.50 -17.96
CA THR A 17 5.02 6.05 -18.32
C THR A 17 4.96 7.20 -19.31
N ASN A 18 4.02 7.13 -20.28
CA ASN A 18 3.83 8.14 -21.32
C ASN A 18 2.49 8.88 -21.22
N ARG A 19 1.76 8.69 -20.13
CA ARG A 19 0.43 9.26 -19.94
C ARG A 19 0.46 10.79 -19.92
N LYS A 20 -0.53 11.39 -20.58
CA LYS A 20 -0.83 12.83 -20.55
C LYS A 20 -2.08 13.09 -19.75
N GLU A 21 -2.22 14.29 -19.21
CA GLU A 21 -3.39 14.76 -18.48
C GLU A 21 -4.70 14.62 -19.26
N THR A 22 -4.64 14.70 -20.59
CA THR A 22 -5.79 14.59 -21.51
C THR A 22 -6.21 13.16 -21.84
N ASP A 23 -5.45 12.15 -21.39
CA ASP A 23 -5.74 10.76 -21.72
C ASP A 23 -6.88 10.21 -20.82
N PRO A 24 -7.76 9.34 -21.35
CA PRO A 24 -8.85 8.75 -20.58
C PRO A 24 -8.33 7.98 -19.35
N VAL A 25 -8.93 8.21 -18.18
CA VAL A 25 -8.48 7.60 -16.91
C VAL A 25 -8.50 6.07 -16.93
N TRP A 26 -9.42 5.47 -17.71
CA TRP A 26 -9.80 4.06 -17.59
C TRP A 26 -9.20 3.13 -18.66
N VAL A 27 -8.41 3.63 -19.59
CA VAL A 27 -7.87 2.82 -20.70
C VAL A 27 -6.37 2.77 -20.60
N GLN A 28 -5.85 1.72 -19.95
CA GLN A 28 -4.42 1.52 -19.83
C GLN A 28 -4.05 0.09 -20.13
N GLU A 29 -3.06 -0.07 -20.99
CA GLU A 29 -2.42 -1.36 -21.17
C GLU A 29 -1.63 -1.73 -19.92
N ILE A 30 -1.62 -3.00 -19.55
CA ILE A 30 -0.81 -3.49 -18.43
C ILE A 30 0.64 -3.58 -18.87
N ASN A 31 1.53 -2.93 -18.11
CA ASN A 31 2.98 -2.95 -18.34
C ASN A 31 3.73 -3.37 -17.07
N ILE A 32 3.62 -4.65 -16.75
CA ILE A 32 4.26 -5.22 -15.54
C ILE A 32 5.78 -5.08 -15.54
N ASN A 33 6.42 -5.04 -16.72
CA ASN A 33 7.87 -4.87 -16.80
C ASN A 33 8.29 -3.46 -16.38
N ALA A 34 7.57 -2.42 -16.81
CA ALA A 34 7.84 -1.04 -16.39
C ALA A 34 7.67 -0.88 -14.87
N MET A 35 6.64 -1.50 -14.29
CA MET A 35 6.44 -1.51 -12.83
C MET A 35 7.56 -2.26 -12.11
N ALA A 36 7.96 -3.43 -12.60
CA ALA A 36 9.06 -4.19 -12.02
C ALA A 36 10.39 -3.43 -12.07
N ASP A 37 10.67 -2.73 -13.18
CA ASP A 37 11.87 -1.90 -13.34
C ASP A 37 11.85 -0.71 -12.36
N ALA A 38 10.69 -0.08 -12.14
CA ALA A 38 10.51 0.97 -11.15
C ALA A 38 10.81 0.47 -9.73
N ILE A 39 10.23 -0.67 -9.33
CA ILE A 39 10.45 -1.30 -8.02
C ILE A 39 11.93 -1.69 -7.85
N LYS A 40 12.53 -2.30 -8.87
CA LYS A 40 13.94 -2.70 -8.86
C LYS A 40 14.88 -1.50 -8.73
N LYS A 41 14.59 -0.41 -9.44
CA LYS A 41 15.38 0.84 -9.38
C LYS A 41 15.33 1.47 -7.99
N LEU A 42 14.19 1.41 -7.32
CA LEU A 42 14.02 1.95 -5.96
C LEU A 42 14.70 1.08 -4.89
N ASP A 43 14.91 -0.21 -5.16
CA ASP A 43 15.68 -1.15 -4.32
C ASP A 43 15.26 -1.13 -2.85
N PHE A 44 13.97 -1.35 -2.60
CA PHE A 44 13.45 -1.46 -1.25
C PHE A 44 13.94 -2.73 -0.55
N ASP A 45 14.06 -2.68 0.78
CA ASP A 45 14.20 -3.87 1.58
C ASP A 45 12.85 -4.57 1.79
N ILE A 46 11.79 -3.75 1.97
CA ILE A 46 10.40 -4.20 2.06
C ILE A 46 9.52 -3.17 1.36
N ILE A 47 8.62 -3.62 0.49
CA ILE A 47 7.65 -2.75 -0.17
C ILE A 47 6.24 -3.33 -0.05
N GLY A 48 5.28 -2.48 0.37
CA GLY A 48 3.84 -2.73 0.25
C GLY A 48 3.34 -2.29 -1.12
N LEU A 49 2.46 -3.08 -1.69
CA LEU A 49 1.81 -2.81 -2.97
C LEU A 49 0.29 -2.80 -2.78
N ASN A 50 -0.38 -1.81 -3.37
CA ASN A 50 -1.83 -1.72 -3.42
C ASN A 50 -2.32 -1.87 -4.86
N GLU A 51 -3.59 -2.22 -5.03
CA GLU A 51 -4.23 -2.47 -6.32
C GLU A 51 -3.52 -3.54 -7.15
N VAL A 52 -3.21 -4.66 -6.51
CA VAL A 52 -2.56 -5.80 -7.13
C VAL A 52 -3.61 -6.79 -7.62
N TYR A 53 -3.54 -7.23 -8.88
CA TYR A 53 -4.39 -8.27 -9.44
C TYR A 53 -3.85 -9.67 -9.17
N PHE A 54 -4.75 -10.62 -8.83
CA PHE A 54 -4.38 -12.00 -8.44
C PHE A 54 -4.99 -13.10 -9.31
N THR A 55 -6.08 -12.86 -10.04
CA THR A 55 -6.71 -13.89 -10.87
C THR A 55 -7.43 -13.28 -12.05
N GLY A 56 -7.65 -14.07 -13.09
CA GLY A 56 -8.77 -13.93 -14.01
C GLY A 56 -8.55 -13.15 -15.30
N GLN A 57 -7.45 -12.46 -15.52
CA GLN A 57 -7.22 -11.79 -16.82
C GLN A 57 -6.40 -12.60 -17.82
N THR A 58 -5.82 -13.72 -17.40
CA THR A 58 -5.09 -14.64 -18.30
C THR A 58 -5.50 -16.08 -18.05
N GLU A 59 -5.40 -16.92 -19.08
CA GLU A 59 -5.72 -18.35 -19.02
C GLU A 59 -4.91 -19.12 -17.96
N ASP A 60 -3.80 -18.54 -17.43
CA ASP A 60 -2.83 -19.17 -16.55
C ASP A 60 -2.95 -18.78 -15.07
N GLY A 61 -4.02 -18.04 -14.67
CA GLY A 61 -4.17 -17.60 -13.26
C GLY A 61 -3.05 -16.66 -12.82
N PHE A 62 -3.08 -15.41 -13.29
CA PHE A 62 -2.00 -14.44 -13.12
C PHE A 62 -1.97 -13.81 -11.71
N ASP A 63 -0.88 -14.05 -10.98
CA ASP A 63 -0.54 -13.39 -9.72
C ASP A 63 0.51 -12.28 -9.98
N GLN A 64 0.07 -11.01 -9.99
CA GLN A 64 0.97 -9.88 -10.22
C GLN A 64 2.05 -9.77 -9.15
N ALA A 65 1.73 -10.07 -7.87
CA ALA A 65 2.71 -9.99 -6.79
C ALA A 65 3.85 -10.97 -7.01
N LYS A 66 3.53 -12.22 -7.36
CA LYS A 66 4.52 -13.24 -7.71
C LYS A 66 5.40 -12.80 -8.88
N LYS A 67 4.76 -12.32 -9.94
CA LYS A 67 5.47 -11.90 -11.16
C LYS A 67 6.39 -10.70 -10.90
N LEU A 68 5.93 -9.72 -10.12
CA LEU A 68 6.74 -8.57 -9.72
C LEU A 68 7.92 -8.98 -8.84
N ALA A 69 7.71 -9.91 -7.87
CA ALA A 69 8.78 -10.45 -7.06
C ALA A 69 9.88 -11.11 -7.91
N GLU A 70 9.47 -11.96 -8.88
CA GLU A 70 10.40 -12.61 -9.81
C GLU A 70 11.19 -11.60 -10.65
N LEU A 71 10.51 -10.64 -11.29
CA LEU A 71 11.13 -9.66 -12.18
C LEU A 71 12.02 -8.66 -11.43
N ALA A 72 11.60 -8.20 -10.25
CA ALA A 72 12.35 -7.24 -9.45
C ALA A 72 13.40 -7.89 -8.53
N GLY A 73 13.42 -9.24 -8.43
CA GLY A 73 14.44 -10.00 -7.72
C GLY A 73 14.21 -10.12 -6.21
N TYR A 74 12.94 -10.10 -5.76
CA TYR A 74 12.60 -10.31 -4.35
C TYR A 74 12.44 -11.80 -4.04
N PRO A 75 13.17 -12.32 -3.04
CA PRO A 75 13.08 -13.74 -2.66
C PRO A 75 11.79 -14.11 -1.92
N TYR A 76 11.12 -13.13 -1.31
CA TYR A 76 9.91 -13.36 -0.52
C TYR A 76 8.80 -12.41 -0.96
N TYR A 77 7.58 -12.93 -1.03
CA TYR A 77 6.37 -12.15 -1.25
C TYR A 77 5.19 -12.77 -0.51
N ALA A 78 4.19 -11.96 -0.25
CA ALA A 78 2.89 -12.38 0.27
C ALA A 78 1.79 -11.50 -0.31
N ASN A 79 0.56 -12.02 -0.33
CA ASN A 79 -0.59 -11.30 -0.84
C ASN A 79 -1.83 -11.45 0.06
N ALA A 80 -2.75 -10.51 -0.08
CA ALA A 80 -4.09 -10.59 0.46
C ALA A 80 -5.08 -10.10 -0.60
N GLU A 81 -5.86 -11.03 -1.13
CA GLU A 81 -6.94 -10.75 -2.06
C GLU A 81 -8.12 -10.15 -1.31
N GLY A 82 -8.69 -9.06 -1.82
CA GLY A 82 -9.83 -8.35 -1.26
C GLY A 82 -11.04 -8.41 -2.19
N ALA A 83 -11.38 -7.29 -2.82
CA ALA A 83 -12.54 -7.16 -3.68
C ALA A 83 -12.45 -8.01 -4.95
N LYS A 84 -13.65 -8.36 -5.47
CA LYS A 84 -13.77 -8.98 -6.79
C LYS A 84 -14.17 -7.92 -7.82
N GLU A 85 -13.42 -7.85 -8.90
CA GLU A 85 -13.73 -7.07 -10.08
C GLU A 85 -13.98 -8.00 -11.27
N GLY A 86 -15.23 -8.36 -11.51
CA GLY A 86 -15.60 -9.33 -12.54
C GLY A 86 -14.99 -10.71 -12.27
N VAL A 87 -14.03 -11.13 -13.11
CA VAL A 87 -13.28 -12.39 -12.97
C VAL A 87 -11.96 -12.22 -12.24
N THR A 88 -11.59 -10.99 -11.89
CA THR A 88 -10.33 -10.63 -11.23
C THR A 88 -10.55 -10.37 -9.75
N THR A 89 -9.56 -10.64 -8.91
CA THR A 89 -9.53 -10.16 -7.53
C THR A 89 -8.41 -9.13 -7.39
N ILE A 90 -8.71 -8.05 -6.65
CA ILE A 90 -7.80 -6.96 -6.36
C ILE A 90 -7.48 -6.94 -4.87
N GLY A 91 -6.28 -6.54 -4.49
CA GLY A 91 -5.91 -6.46 -3.08
C GLY A 91 -4.52 -5.89 -2.86
N ASN A 92 -3.88 -6.35 -1.79
CA ASN A 92 -2.58 -5.87 -1.36
C ASN A 92 -1.52 -6.96 -1.44
N ALA A 93 -0.27 -6.56 -1.64
CA ALA A 93 0.87 -7.45 -1.57
C ALA A 93 2.04 -6.83 -0.79
N ILE A 94 3.00 -7.67 -0.44
CA ILE A 94 4.28 -7.27 0.12
C ILE A 94 5.39 -8.03 -0.62
N LEU A 95 6.44 -7.32 -1.01
CA LEU A 95 7.68 -7.92 -1.48
C LEU A 95 8.76 -7.63 -0.45
N SER A 96 9.63 -8.60 -0.17
CA SER A 96 10.62 -8.48 0.89
C SER A 96 11.93 -9.17 0.53
N LYS A 97 13.05 -8.55 0.89
CA LYS A 97 14.37 -9.19 0.90
C LYS A 97 14.54 -10.11 2.12
N TYR A 98 13.69 -9.97 3.13
CA TYR A 98 13.73 -10.73 4.38
C TYR A 98 12.61 -11.79 4.43
N PRO A 99 12.83 -12.90 5.17
CA PRO A 99 11.83 -13.96 5.29
C PRO A 99 10.48 -13.44 5.84
N ILE A 100 9.40 -13.75 5.15
CA ILE A 100 8.02 -13.57 5.63
C ILE A 100 7.63 -14.87 6.33
N VAL A 101 7.61 -14.85 7.67
CA VAL A 101 7.42 -16.07 8.47
C VAL A 101 5.98 -16.38 8.79
N LYS A 102 5.11 -15.36 8.73
CA LYS A 102 3.67 -15.52 8.94
C LYS A 102 2.91 -14.43 8.21
N THR A 103 1.72 -14.77 7.71
CA THR A 103 0.77 -13.80 7.14
C THR A 103 -0.64 -14.03 7.67
N GLN A 104 -1.41 -12.95 7.73
CA GLN A 104 -2.83 -12.97 8.06
C GLN A 104 -3.58 -12.00 7.12
N LYS A 105 -4.71 -12.45 6.57
CA LYS A 105 -5.66 -11.64 5.83
C LYS A 105 -6.76 -11.20 6.78
N VAL A 106 -6.94 -9.89 6.96
CA VAL A 106 -8.02 -9.33 7.78
C VAL A 106 -9.01 -8.64 6.86
N TYR A 107 -10.11 -9.32 6.57
CA TYR A 107 -11.15 -8.79 5.70
C TYR A 107 -11.92 -7.65 6.35
N VAL A 108 -12.20 -6.63 5.54
CA VAL A 108 -13.03 -5.48 5.88
C VAL A 108 -14.20 -5.49 4.92
N PRO A 109 -15.38 -5.94 5.35
CA PRO A 109 -16.55 -5.94 4.49
C PRO A 109 -16.95 -4.50 4.16
N THR A 110 -17.47 -4.31 2.96
CA THR A 110 -18.09 -3.04 2.59
C THR A 110 -19.35 -2.76 3.41
N ILE A 111 -19.76 -1.50 3.47
CA ILE A 111 -20.98 -1.08 4.18
C ILE A 111 -22.20 -1.61 3.43
N PRO A 112 -23.16 -2.29 4.12
CA PRO A 112 -24.39 -2.75 3.54
C PRO A 112 -25.16 -1.62 2.82
N VAL A 113 -25.80 -1.93 1.69
CA VAL A 113 -26.44 -0.92 0.83
C VAL A 113 -27.43 -0.06 1.60
N GLU A 114 -28.21 -0.64 2.50
CA GLU A 114 -29.20 0.04 3.33
C GLU A 114 -28.62 0.98 4.40
N GLN A 115 -27.30 0.93 4.62
CA GLN A 115 -26.57 1.76 5.59
C GLN A 115 -25.67 2.80 4.92
N ARG A 116 -25.73 2.89 3.59
CA ARG A 116 -24.97 3.87 2.81
C ARG A 116 -25.71 5.20 2.87
N ASP A 117 -24.99 6.24 3.28
CA ASP A 117 -25.52 7.59 3.51
C ASP A 117 -24.99 8.63 2.53
N GLU A 118 -24.06 8.23 1.66
CA GLU A 118 -23.52 9.06 0.59
C GLU A 118 -23.36 8.25 -0.71
N ASP A 119 -23.40 8.93 -1.83
CA ASP A 119 -23.05 8.33 -3.12
C ASP A 119 -21.53 8.16 -3.19
N GLY A 120 -21.06 7.03 -3.69
CA GLY A 120 -19.63 6.77 -3.81
C GLY A 120 -19.27 5.33 -4.14
N TRP A 121 -17.98 5.09 -4.23
CA TRP A 121 -17.43 3.78 -4.52
C TRP A 121 -17.26 3.00 -3.22
N TYR A 122 -18.08 1.98 -3.03
CA TYR A 122 -18.06 1.07 -1.88
C TYR A 122 -17.45 -0.27 -2.28
N GLU A 123 -16.43 -0.71 -1.59
CA GLU A 123 -15.68 -1.89 -1.97
C GLU A 123 -15.15 -2.64 -0.74
N GLU A 124 -15.15 -3.98 -0.83
CA GLU A 124 -14.51 -4.81 0.19
C GLU A 124 -13.00 -4.55 0.21
N ARG A 125 -12.44 -4.40 1.41
CA ARG A 125 -11.00 -4.18 1.60
C ARG A 125 -10.38 -5.33 2.39
N VAL A 126 -9.07 -5.41 2.35
CA VAL A 126 -8.30 -6.40 3.09
C VAL A 126 -7.03 -5.75 3.65
N LEU A 127 -6.69 -6.08 4.89
CA LEU A 127 -5.37 -5.81 5.44
C LEU A 127 -4.50 -7.04 5.21
N LEU A 128 -3.31 -6.86 4.66
CA LEU A 128 -2.26 -7.86 4.68
C LEU A 128 -1.39 -7.61 5.91
N VAL A 129 -1.49 -8.48 6.90
CA VAL A 129 -0.63 -8.46 8.09
C VAL A 129 0.48 -9.47 7.89
N ALA A 130 1.72 -9.04 7.96
CA ALA A 130 2.89 -9.90 7.76
C ALA A 130 3.87 -9.79 8.94
N ASP A 131 4.36 -10.92 9.42
CA ASP A 131 5.49 -11.03 10.33
C ASP A 131 6.74 -11.30 9.50
N ILE A 132 7.68 -10.37 9.51
CA ILE A 132 8.93 -10.41 8.74
C ILE A 132 10.10 -10.55 9.71
N GLU A 133 10.96 -11.54 9.47
CA GLU A 133 12.14 -11.76 10.28
C GLU A 133 13.32 -10.93 9.77
N ILE A 134 13.75 -9.95 10.54
CA ILE A 134 14.87 -9.07 10.22
C ILE A 134 15.97 -9.27 11.30
N ASN A 135 17.10 -9.87 10.91
CA ASN A 135 18.20 -10.16 11.84
C ASN A 135 17.78 -10.92 13.09
N GLY A 136 16.91 -11.92 12.95
CA GLY A 136 16.41 -12.73 14.06
C GLY A 136 15.31 -12.04 14.91
N VAL A 137 14.84 -10.86 14.52
CA VAL A 137 13.75 -10.13 15.20
C VAL A 137 12.54 -10.07 14.29
N ILE A 138 11.39 -10.47 14.80
CA ILE A 138 10.12 -10.38 14.07
C ILE A 138 9.61 -8.95 14.11
N LYS A 139 9.30 -8.41 12.93
CA LYS A 139 8.65 -7.11 12.73
C LYS A 139 7.29 -7.31 12.09
N LYS A 140 6.24 -6.85 12.75
CA LYS A 140 4.88 -6.92 12.22
C LYS A 140 4.59 -5.72 11.34
N ILE A 141 4.17 -5.96 10.12
CA ILE A 141 3.88 -4.93 9.11
C ILE A 141 2.46 -5.13 8.59
N ILE A 142 1.73 -4.04 8.41
CA ILE A 142 0.42 -4.02 7.75
C ILE A 142 0.55 -3.27 6.43
N VAL A 143 0.12 -3.90 5.33
CA VAL A 143 -0.15 -3.24 4.06
C VAL A 143 -1.65 -3.13 3.87
N THR A 144 -2.15 -1.93 3.56
CA THR A 144 -3.58 -1.64 3.48
C THR A 144 -3.90 -0.71 2.32
N HIS A 145 -5.12 -0.82 1.80
CA HIS A 145 -5.70 0.14 0.87
C HIS A 145 -7.09 0.51 1.42
N PHE A 146 -7.28 1.78 1.76
CA PHE A 146 -8.53 2.26 2.35
C PHE A 146 -9.58 2.53 1.28
N GLY A 147 -10.86 2.49 1.67
CA GLY A 147 -11.97 2.89 0.80
C GLY A 147 -12.05 4.40 0.60
N CYS A 148 -12.71 4.84 -0.47
CA CYS A 148 -12.97 6.27 -0.73
C CYS A 148 -13.98 6.87 0.27
N ILE A 149 -14.76 6.05 0.96
CA ILE A 149 -15.82 6.46 1.87
C ILE A 149 -15.29 6.61 3.29
N LYS A 150 -15.50 7.77 3.91
CA LYS A 150 -15.02 8.08 5.28
C LYS A 150 -15.39 7.00 6.30
N LYS A 151 -16.63 6.50 6.25
CA LYS A 151 -17.13 5.49 7.18
C LYS A 151 -16.42 4.13 7.00
N GLU A 152 -16.07 3.76 5.77
CA GLU A 152 -15.24 2.57 5.50
C GLU A 152 -13.82 2.75 6.05
N ARG A 153 -13.23 3.93 5.88
CA ARG A 153 -11.91 4.26 6.45
C ARG A 153 -11.89 4.15 7.97
N GLN A 154 -12.94 4.61 8.66
CA GLN A 154 -13.08 4.45 10.10
C GLN A 154 -13.06 2.98 10.54
N ILE A 155 -13.79 2.10 9.82
CA ILE A 155 -13.80 0.66 10.10
C ILE A 155 -12.40 0.06 9.95
N ILE A 156 -11.65 0.47 8.92
CA ILE A 156 -10.29 -0.02 8.68
C ILE A 156 -9.35 0.45 9.80
N VAL A 157 -9.41 1.73 10.18
CA VAL A 157 -8.61 2.30 11.28
C VAL A 157 -8.89 1.56 12.59
N ASP A 158 -10.15 1.28 12.92
CA ASP A 158 -10.53 0.53 14.12
C ASP A 158 -9.92 -0.88 14.14
N LYS A 159 -9.87 -1.56 12.96
CA LYS A 159 -9.23 -2.88 12.86
C LYS A 159 -7.72 -2.80 13.06
N ILE A 160 -7.06 -1.80 12.47
CA ILE A 160 -5.61 -1.58 12.66
C ILE A 160 -5.30 -1.26 14.12
N CYS A 161 -6.09 -0.39 14.77
CA CYS A 161 -5.93 -0.06 16.18
C CYS A 161 -6.10 -1.29 17.08
N LYS A 162 -7.05 -2.19 16.78
CA LYS A 162 -7.20 -3.45 17.51
C LYS A 162 -6.00 -4.37 17.38
N ILE A 163 -5.37 -4.41 16.19
CA ILE A 163 -4.12 -5.16 16.00
C ILE A 163 -3.01 -4.50 16.82
N PHE A 164 -2.85 -3.17 16.74
CA PHE A 164 -1.85 -2.42 17.50
C PHE A 164 -1.96 -2.64 19.01
N ASP A 165 -3.18 -2.59 19.54
CA ASP A 165 -3.45 -2.72 21.00
C ASP A 165 -3.13 -4.14 21.53
N ASN A 166 -3.07 -5.15 20.66
CA ASN A 166 -2.85 -6.56 21.04
C ASN A 166 -1.50 -7.13 20.59
N GLU A 167 -0.80 -6.47 19.65
CA GLU A 167 0.39 -7.01 19.02
C GLU A 167 1.45 -5.91 18.84
N ASP A 168 2.73 -6.29 18.76
CA ASP A 168 3.83 -5.35 18.54
C ASP A 168 3.90 -4.92 17.07
N LEU A 169 3.01 -4.01 16.67
CA LEU A 169 2.91 -3.47 15.32
C LEU A 169 4.06 -2.50 15.05
N PHE A 170 4.86 -2.79 14.02
CA PHE A 170 6.03 -2.00 13.66
C PHE A 170 5.72 -0.94 12.59
N VAL A 171 5.01 -1.31 11.51
CA VAL A 171 4.68 -0.44 10.39
C VAL A 171 3.26 -0.66 9.90
N VAL A 172 2.57 0.43 9.55
CA VAL A 172 1.38 0.44 8.70
C VAL A 172 1.68 1.30 7.48
N MET A 173 1.47 0.78 6.30
CA MET A 173 1.69 1.52 5.06
C MET A 173 0.62 1.20 4.01
N GLY A 174 0.34 2.15 3.13
CA GLY A 174 -0.68 1.98 2.10
C GLY A 174 -1.15 3.28 1.48
N ASP A 175 -2.10 3.13 0.56
CA ASP A 175 -2.99 4.19 0.10
C ASP A 175 -4.17 4.29 1.08
N PHE A 176 -4.28 5.42 1.76
CA PHE A 176 -5.31 5.64 2.78
C PHE A 176 -6.54 6.38 2.25
N ASN A 177 -6.51 6.81 0.98
CA ASN A 177 -7.60 7.56 0.36
C ASN A 177 -8.16 8.69 1.26
N ALA A 178 -7.29 9.28 2.07
CA ALA A 178 -7.61 10.34 3.04
C ALA A 178 -6.52 11.39 3.04
N TYR A 179 -6.92 12.66 3.18
CA TYR A 179 -5.97 13.76 3.33
C TYR A 179 -5.23 13.70 4.68
N PRO A 180 -4.05 14.35 4.79
CA PRO A 180 -3.32 14.44 6.06
C PRO A 180 -4.23 14.97 7.19
N HIS A 181 -4.11 14.36 8.37
CA HIS A 181 -4.89 14.70 9.57
C HIS A 181 -6.41 14.59 9.42
N ALA A 182 -6.92 13.86 8.42
CA ALA A 182 -8.34 13.53 8.36
C ALA A 182 -8.80 12.92 9.70
N GLN A 183 -9.99 13.32 10.16
CA GLN A 183 -10.49 12.96 11.50
C GLN A 183 -10.48 11.45 11.75
N GLU A 184 -10.79 10.67 10.74
CA GLU A 184 -10.81 9.21 10.82
C GLU A 184 -9.42 8.59 10.98
N LEU A 185 -8.33 9.29 10.62
CA LEU A 185 -6.95 8.84 10.81
C LEU A 185 -6.39 9.19 12.20
N GLN A 186 -7.06 10.06 12.97
CA GLN A 186 -6.57 10.50 14.27
C GLN A 186 -6.17 9.35 15.21
N PRO A 187 -6.92 8.23 15.30
CA PRO A 187 -6.51 7.11 16.16
C PRO A 187 -5.16 6.47 15.77
N LEU A 188 -4.74 6.57 14.50
CA LEU A 188 -3.40 6.13 14.07
C LEU A 188 -2.33 7.15 14.48
N TYR A 189 -2.58 8.44 14.26
CA TYR A 189 -1.69 9.52 14.71
C TYR A 189 -1.45 9.52 16.22
N ASP A 190 -2.45 9.11 17.00
CA ASP A 190 -2.34 8.99 18.46
C ASP A 190 -1.44 7.82 18.91
N ARG A 191 -1.26 6.81 18.07
CA ARG A 191 -0.55 5.54 18.37
C ARG A 191 0.79 5.41 17.69
N MET A 192 0.95 5.99 16.51
CA MET A 192 2.10 5.79 15.63
C MET A 192 2.61 7.13 15.10
N THR A 193 3.84 7.16 14.66
CA THR A 193 4.45 8.32 14.02
C THR A 193 4.23 8.25 12.51
N CYS A 194 3.53 9.22 11.93
CA CYS A 194 3.47 9.42 10.48
C CYS A 194 4.83 9.91 9.98
N VAL A 195 5.44 9.17 9.06
CA VAL A 195 6.83 9.45 8.66
C VAL A 195 6.94 10.76 7.88
N SER A 196 6.01 11.04 6.95
CA SER A 196 6.00 12.30 6.19
C SER A 196 5.88 13.53 7.09
N ASP A 197 4.97 13.48 8.08
CA ASP A 197 4.78 14.58 9.03
C ASP A 197 6.02 14.78 9.91
N PHE A 198 6.62 13.68 10.38
CA PHE A 198 7.82 13.74 11.23
C PHE A 198 8.98 14.47 10.55
N VAL A 199 9.16 14.27 9.24
CA VAL A 199 10.21 14.94 8.46
C VAL A 199 9.75 16.26 7.83
N GLY A 200 8.45 16.60 7.94
CA GLY A 200 7.87 17.81 7.35
C GLY A 200 7.73 17.76 5.83
N ASN A 201 7.62 16.55 5.25
CA ASN A 201 7.42 16.40 3.81
C ASN A 201 5.93 16.52 3.45
N THR A 202 5.61 17.37 2.48
CA THR A 202 4.25 17.64 1.99
C THR A 202 4.09 17.36 0.49
N ASP A 203 5.03 16.63 -0.12
CA ASP A 203 4.97 16.28 -1.52
C ASP A 203 3.73 15.44 -1.84
N PHE A 204 3.02 15.81 -2.89
CA PHE A 204 1.85 15.06 -3.35
C PHE A 204 2.22 13.67 -3.86
N THR A 205 1.37 12.69 -3.54
CA THR A 205 1.55 11.28 -3.94
C THR A 205 0.63 10.87 -5.08
N PHE A 206 -0.47 11.60 -5.31
CA PHE A 206 -1.50 11.33 -6.33
C PHE A 206 -2.00 12.64 -6.97
N ALA A 207 -2.37 12.69 -8.26
CA ALA A 207 -2.08 11.71 -9.30
C ALA A 207 -0.72 12.00 -9.94
N SER A 208 0.06 10.96 -10.30
CA SER A 208 1.44 11.12 -10.78
C SER A 208 1.57 11.98 -12.06
N TYR A 209 0.51 12.08 -12.85
CA TYR A 209 0.43 12.90 -14.06
C TYR A 209 -0.01 14.35 -13.78
N ASP A 210 -0.73 14.61 -12.68
CA ASP A 210 -1.19 15.91 -12.18
C ASP A 210 -1.29 15.86 -10.65
N PRO A 211 -0.17 15.97 -9.90
CA PRO A 211 -0.16 15.76 -8.46
C PRO A 211 -0.94 16.83 -7.71
N THR A 212 -1.96 16.41 -6.92
CA THR A 212 -2.87 17.33 -6.20
C THR A 212 -3.06 17.00 -4.74
N CYS A 213 -2.72 15.79 -4.28
CA CYS A 213 -2.95 15.40 -2.88
C CYS A 213 -1.94 14.39 -2.36
N VAL A 214 -1.89 14.29 -1.04
CA VAL A 214 -1.18 13.26 -0.28
C VAL A 214 -2.22 12.27 0.23
N ILE A 215 -2.14 11.02 -0.19
CA ILE A 215 -3.02 9.94 0.26
C ILE A 215 -2.28 8.63 0.57
N ASP A 216 -0.98 8.54 0.25
CA ASP A 216 -0.14 7.40 0.55
C ASP A 216 0.73 7.70 1.78
N TYR A 217 0.74 6.77 2.75
CA TYR A 217 1.42 6.98 4.03
C TYR A 217 2.24 5.77 4.48
N ILE A 218 3.23 6.08 5.31
CA ILE A 218 3.95 5.13 6.14
C ILE A 218 3.84 5.62 7.59
N PHE A 219 3.21 4.82 8.45
CA PHE A 219 3.18 5.02 9.89
C PHE A 219 4.12 4.00 10.54
N VAL A 220 4.94 4.45 11.47
CA VAL A 220 5.87 3.58 12.21
C VAL A 220 5.60 3.63 13.70
N LYS A 221 5.94 2.56 14.41
CA LYS A 221 5.88 2.50 15.88
C LYS A 221 6.62 3.69 16.48
N ASN A 222 6.04 4.32 17.50
CA ASN A 222 6.68 5.42 18.20
C ASN A 222 8.05 5.03 18.74
N GLY A 223 9.01 5.93 18.59
CA GLY A 223 10.41 5.71 19.01
C GLY A 223 11.30 5.02 17.96
N VAL A 224 10.77 4.60 16.82
CA VAL A 224 11.57 4.19 15.67
C VAL A 224 12.30 5.40 15.12
N LYS A 225 13.62 5.29 14.92
CA LYS A 225 14.41 6.38 14.37
C LYS A 225 14.20 6.46 12.86
N ILE A 226 13.72 7.60 12.42
CA ILE A 226 13.47 7.93 11.02
C ILE A 226 14.66 8.74 10.53
N ASN A 227 15.36 8.24 9.51
CA ASN A 227 16.53 8.91 8.94
C ASN A 227 16.17 9.73 7.71
N ASP A 228 15.17 9.29 6.90
CA ASP A 228 14.76 9.99 5.68
C ASP A 228 13.36 9.55 5.23
N TYR A 229 12.73 10.39 4.38
CA TYR A 229 11.48 10.10 3.67
C TYR A 229 11.46 10.83 2.33
N GLU A 230 10.98 10.15 1.31
CA GLU A 230 10.87 10.70 -0.05
C GLU A 230 9.58 10.24 -0.74
N VAL A 231 8.96 11.14 -1.51
CA VAL A 231 7.98 10.81 -2.55
C VAL A 231 8.70 10.72 -3.88
N CYS A 232 8.96 9.49 -4.35
CA CYS A 232 9.76 9.27 -5.56
C CYS A 232 8.95 9.57 -6.83
N LYS A 233 9.39 10.52 -7.65
CA LYS A 233 8.65 10.98 -8.84
C LYS A 233 8.82 10.03 -10.04
N ILE A 234 8.49 8.73 -9.85
CA ILE A 234 8.50 7.69 -10.90
C ILE A 234 7.08 7.49 -11.41
N LYS A 235 6.87 7.65 -12.71
CA LYS A 235 5.56 7.56 -13.37
C LYS A 235 5.30 6.17 -13.96
N ALA A 236 5.32 5.13 -13.13
CA ALA A 236 4.91 3.78 -13.54
C ALA A 236 3.51 3.39 -13.03
N SER A 237 2.84 4.31 -12.31
CA SER A 237 1.46 4.24 -11.82
C SER A 237 0.86 5.65 -11.79
N ASP A 238 -0.43 5.76 -11.50
CA ASP A 238 -1.08 7.03 -11.18
C ASP A 238 -0.72 7.56 -9.78
N HIS A 239 -0.11 6.76 -8.93
CA HIS A 239 0.51 7.20 -7.69
C HIS A 239 2.04 7.34 -7.83
N PHE A 240 2.64 8.11 -6.94
CA PHE A 240 4.07 8.07 -6.69
C PHE A 240 4.38 7.16 -5.50
N PRO A 241 5.43 6.32 -5.57
CA PRO A 241 5.84 5.54 -4.41
C PRO A 241 6.39 6.42 -3.30
N VAL A 242 6.05 6.07 -2.06
CA VAL A 242 6.58 6.68 -0.84
C VAL A 242 7.63 5.78 -0.22
N VAL A 243 8.72 6.39 0.25
CA VAL A 243 9.91 5.69 0.76
C VAL A 243 10.28 6.25 2.12
N ALA A 244 10.60 5.38 3.08
CA ALA A 244 11.18 5.74 4.37
C ALA A 244 12.47 4.98 4.62
N ILE A 245 13.46 5.65 5.21
CA ILE A 245 14.70 5.05 5.71
C ILE A 245 14.62 5.04 7.23
N LEU A 246 14.50 3.86 7.79
CA LEU A 246 14.40 3.64 9.23
C LEU A 246 15.71 3.10 9.79
N GLU A 247 15.99 3.37 11.06
CA GLU A 247 17.08 2.71 11.78
C GLU A 247 16.49 1.70 12.78
N ILE A 248 16.93 0.45 12.66
CA ILE A 248 16.47 -0.68 13.49
C ILE A 248 17.66 -1.44 14.07
#